data_dfd73368c7cabb36e81d1c5136c42d4e
#
_entry.id   dfd73368c7cabb36e81d1c5136c42d4e
#
_cell.length_a   1.000
_cell.length_b   1.000
_cell.length_c   1.000
_cell.angle_alpha   90.00
_cell.angle_beta   90.00
_cell.angle_gamma   90.00
#
_symmetry.space_group_name_H-M   'P 1'
#
loop_
_entity.id
_entity.type
_entity.pdbx_description
1 polymer ?
#
loop_
_entity_poly.entity_id
_entity_poly.type
_entity_poly.pdbx_seq_one_letter_code
_entity_poly.pdbx_strand_id
1 'polypeptide(L)'
;MTLVIGVVVVVMILLAAAEGIGDGQGDSRIPTVGPLVNLPPPESLPTLGYALPEIEPTSSWVEYSQLIGTTLEPGVEYSIYPAVRTRESFGLGGQVSTFQYIDKMKFAGMTWIKFQVHEGDVDAIDKLQRAKASGFRVLLGIVGDPARATDSEYHDRYAAYVAEIAASGADAIEIWNEPNLDRDWPTGQVSPQIYIQLLSKSYDAIKAANPETIVISAALASTSLAKSVRSEKYWTETDYSSAFVAGGGLRYADCVGAHYNVGTAPPDASDPNAIWDASFVHFPRLLDYYKALTNSTRPLCFTEVGYLTAEGLAPLEQVAPNFAWASGNTLQEQADWLAQAVTIARADPQVELLIVWNVDFQNQEKDPHAGYAIIRSGGACPACDTLHRAMSTTEP
;
A
#
# COMPACT_ATOMS: atom_id res chain seq x y z
N MET A 1 12.75 11.88 -30.32
CA MET A 1 13.17 11.57 -28.96
C MET A 1 11.93 11.76 -28.09
N THR A 2 11.16 10.68 -27.92
CA THR A 2 9.83 10.70 -27.32
C THR A 2 10.03 10.35 -25.84
N LEU A 3 9.82 11.33 -24.98
CA LEU A 3 9.87 11.16 -23.52
C LEU A 3 8.63 10.36 -23.11
N VAL A 4 8.81 9.09 -22.77
CA VAL A 4 7.76 8.29 -22.13
C VAL A 4 7.85 8.58 -20.63
N ILE A 5 7.02 9.50 -20.15
CA ILE A 5 6.83 9.73 -18.73
C ILE A 5 5.95 8.59 -18.22
N GLY A 6 6.56 7.64 -17.50
CA GLY A 6 5.84 6.61 -16.78
C GLY A 6 5.00 7.24 -15.67
N VAL A 7 3.71 7.32 -15.85
CA VAL A 7 2.75 7.81 -14.84
C VAL A 7 2.45 6.65 -13.90
N VAL A 8 2.88 6.77 -12.67
CA VAL A 8 2.47 5.88 -11.58
C VAL A 8 1.10 6.32 -11.09
N VAL A 9 0.11 5.51 -11.37
CA VAL A 9 -1.29 5.77 -11.08
C VAL A 9 -1.69 5.02 -9.81
N VAL A 10 -1.98 5.72 -8.72
CA VAL A 10 -2.74 5.16 -7.60
C VAL A 10 -4.21 5.36 -7.91
N VAL A 11 -4.89 4.34 -8.39
CA VAL A 11 -6.33 4.36 -8.60
C VAL A 11 -7.02 3.61 -7.50
N MET A 12 -7.74 4.32 -6.68
CA MET A 12 -8.85 3.71 -5.98
C MET A 12 -9.93 3.41 -6.99
N ILE A 13 -10.13 2.15 -7.30
CA ILE A 13 -11.22 1.75 -8.18
C ILE A 13 -12.52 1.74 -7.39
N LEU A 14 -13.28 2.81 -7.52
CA LEU A 14 -14.72 2.71 -7.40
C LEU A 14 -15.23 2.02 -8.66
N LEU A 15 -15.41 0.71 -8.62
CA LEU A 15 -16.12 -0.02 -9.66
C LEU A 15 -17.60 0.34 -9.59
N ALA A 16 -18.00 1.45 -10.21
CA ALA A 16 -19.36 1.60 -10.70
C ALA A 16 -19.44 0.78 -11.98
N ALA A 17 -20.17 -0.32 -11.95
CA ALA A 17 -20.61 -1.01 -13.16
C ALA A 17 -21.48 -0.07 -13.97
N ALA A 18 -20.90 0.60 -14.96
CA ALA A 18 -21.63 1.28 -16.03
C ALA A 18 -21.39 0.48 -17.31
N GLU A 19 -22.23 -0.49 -17.54
CA GLU A 19 -22.40 -1.07 -18.86
C GLU A 19 -22.93 -0.02 -19.81
N GLY A 20 -22.44 -0.06 -21.05
CA GLY A 20 -22.60 0.90 -22.09
C GLY A 20 -24.04 1.29 -22.39
N ILE A 21 -24.23 2.58 -22.61
CA ILE A 21 -25.39 3.11 -23.31
C ILE A 21 -24.96 3.43 -24.74
N GLY A 22 -25.38 2.56 -25.65
CA GLY A 22 -25.39 2.86 -27.08
C GLY A 22 -26.51 3.80 -27.40
N ASP A 23 -26.24 4.79 -28.27
CA ASP A 23 -27.22 5.68 -28.86
C ASP A 23 -28.30 4.90 -29.61
N GLY A 24 -29.56 5.12 -29.22
CA GLY A 24 -30.73 4.60 -29.94
C GLY A 24 -31.98 5.37 -29.52
N GLN A 25 -32.45 6.23 -30.40
CA GLN A 25 -33.73 6.94 -30.28
C GLN A 25 -34.90 5.97 -30.20
N GLY A 26 -35.88 6.29 -29.33
CA GLY A 26 -37.32 6.09 -29.57
C GLY A 26 -37.97 4.92 -28.87
N ASP A 27 -38.82 5.20 -28.03
CA ASP A 27 -40.24 4.89 -27.81
C ASP A 27 -40.58 4.61 -26.34
N SER A 28 -41.46 5.45 -25.84
CA SER A 28 -42.01 5.40 -24.49
C SER A 28 -43.05 4.28 -24.37
N ARG A 29 -42.71 3.14 -23.80
CA ARG A 29 -43.68 2.21 -23.19
C ARG A 29 -43.05 1.57 -21.96
N ILE A 30 -43.64 1.89 -20.82
CA ILE A 30 -43.37 1.25 -19.53
C ILE A 30 -43.85 -0.21 -19.61
N PRO A 31 -42.97 -1.22 -19.40
CA PRO A 31 -43.46 -2.59 -19.25
C PRO A 31 -44.02 -2.78 -17.84
N THR A 32 -45.25 -3.23 -17.78
CA THR A 32 -45.92 -3.72 -16.56
C THR A 32 -45.17 -4.93 -15.99
N VAL A 33 -44.80 -4.84 -14.72
CA VAL A 33 -44.17 -5.92 -13.96
C VAL A 33 -45.16 -7.08 -13.82
N GLY A 34 -44.81 -8.24 -14.38
CA GLY A 34 -45.54 -9.50 -14.16
C GLY A 34 -45.33 -10.02 -12.73
N PRO A 35 -46.19 -10.94 -12.25
CA PRO A 35 -46.13 -11.39 -10.86
C PRO A 35 -44.82 -12.15 -10.55
N LEU A 36 -44.26 -11.83 -9.38
CA LEU A 36 -43.07 -12.48 -8.81
C LEU A 36 -43.29 -13.99 -8.72
N VAL A 37 -42.50 -14.76 -9.45
CA VAL A 37 -42.39 -16.21 -9.27
C VAL A 37 -41.65 -16.44 -7.97
N ASN A 38 -42.29 -17.11 -7.00
CA ASN A 38 -41.66 -17.57 -5.79
C ASN A 38 -40.56 -18.61 -6.14
N LEU A 39 -39.32 -18.18 -6.09
CA LEU A 39 -38.16 -19.07 -6.08
C LEU A 39 -38.02 -19.67 -4.68
N PRO A 40 -37.73 -20.97 -4.56
CA PRO A 40 -37.46 -21.58 -3.26
C PRO A 40 -36.23 -20.91 -2.63
N PRO A 41 -36.14 -20.82 -1.29
CA PRO A 41 -34.97 -20.24 -0.63
C PRO A 41 -33.73 -21.03 -1.05
N PRO A 42 -32.56 -20.36 -1.25
CA PRO A 42 -31.33 -21.03 -1.58
C PRO A 42 -31.00 -22.01 -0.46
N GLU A 43 -30.78 -23.28 -0.82
CA GLU A 43 -30.27 -24.27 0.11
C GLU A 43 -28.99 -23.73 0.73
N SER A 44 -28.93 -23.73 2.06
CA SER A 44 -27.78 -23.30 2.82
C SER A 44 -26.56 -24.10 2.38
N LEU A 45 -25.63 -23.47 1.67
CA LEU A 45 -24.30 -24.01 1.49
C LEU A 45 -23.72 -24.32 2.87
N PRO A 46 -23.08 -25.48 3.05
CA PRO A 46 -22.45 -25.78 4.32
C PRO A 46 -21.43 -24.69 4.61
N THR A 47 -21.61 -24.01 5.73
CA THR A 47 -20.59 -23.16 6.32
C THR A 47 -19.38 -24.04 6.57
N LEU A 48 -18.39 -23.98 5.70
CA LEU A 48 -17.05 -24.45 6.02
C LEU A 48 -16.54 -23.53 7.12
N GLY A 49 -16.84 -23.89 8.36
CA GLY A 49 -16.24 -23.31 9.53
C GLY A 49 -14.76 -23.66 9.51
N TYR A 50 -13.96 -22.81 8.92
CA TYR A 50 -12.56 -22.74 9.26
C TYR A 50 -12.46 -22.08 10.64
N ALA A 51 -12.65 -22.87 11.70
CA ALA A 51 -12.03 -22.58 12.96
C ALA A 51 -10.53 -22.61 12.67
N LEU A 52 -9.85 -21.48 12.74
CA LEU A 52 -8.41 -21.47 12.84
C LEU A 52 -8.05 -22.38 14.01
N PRO A 53 -7.19 -23.40 13.84
CA PRO A 53 -6.76 -24.19 14.97
C PRO A 53 -6.12 -23.22 15.97
N GLU A 54 -6.57 -23.23 17.23
CA GLU A 54 -5.81 -22.64 18.33
C GLU A 54 -4.46 -23.33 18.36
N ILE A 55 -3.45 -22.69 17.82
CA ILE A 55 -2.08 -23.20 17.83
C ILE A 55 -1.54 -22.87 19.21
N GLU A 56 -1.51 -23.86 20.07
CA GLU A 56 -0.77 -23.81 21.32
C GLU A 56 0.68 -23.39 21.03
N PRO A 57 1.34 -22.54 21.83
CA PRO A 57 2.70 -22.01 21.57
C PRO A 57 3.81 -23.08 21.55
N THR A 58 3.47 -24.33 21.72
CA THR A 58 4.40 -25.48 21.82
C THR A 58 4.28 -26.51 20.70
N SER A 59 3.46 -26.24 19.65
CA SER A 59 3.39 -27.17 18.52
C SER A 59 4.74 -27.21 17.79
N SER A 60 5.26 -28.43 17.64
CA SER A 60 6.56 -28.65 17.02
C SER A 60 6.49 -28.30 15.52
N TRP A 61 7.59 -27.81 14.96
CA TRP A 61 7.76 -27.50 13.53
C TRP A 61 7.40 -28.64 12.60
N VAL A 62 7.50 -29.90 13.08
CA VAL A 62 7.16 -31.10 12.33
C VAL A 62 5.69 -31.08 11.92
N GLU A 63 4.78 -30.63 12.78
CA GLU A 63 3.35 -30.52 12.46
C GLU A 63 3.07 -29.46 11.42
N TYR A 64 3.75 -28.31 11.52
CA TYR A 64 3.57 -27.21 10.55
C TYR A 64 4.13 -27.57 9.16
N SER A 65 5.29 -28.25 9.10
CA SER A 65 5.89 -28.69 7.84
C SER A 65 5.02 -29.74 7.11
N GLN A 66 4.31 -30.58 7.86
CA GLN A 66 3.36 -31.53 7.31
C GLN A 66 2.13 -30.83 6.70
N LEU A 67 1.68 -29.72 7.31
CA LEU A 67 0.56 -28.94 6.82
C LEU A 67 0.86 -28.21 5.50
N ILE A 68 2.11 -27.79 5.27
CA ILE A 68 2.54 -27.04 4.07
C ILE A 68 3.30 -27.91 3.04
N GLY A 69 3.45 -29.22 3.31
CA GLY A 69 4.09 -30.16 2.39
C GLY A 69 5.58 -29.95 2.16
N THR A 70 6.28 -29.26 3.08
CA THR A 70 7.73 -29.03 3.02
C THR A 70 8.45 -30.00 3.93
N THR A 71 9.48 -30.69 3.40
CA THR A 71 10.38 -31.55 4.19
C THR A 71 11.45 -30.66 4.84
N LEU A 72 11.47 -30.63 6.17
CA LEU A 72 12.53 -29.96 6.93
C LEU A 72 13.66 -30.95 7.26
N GLU A 73 14.90 -30.48 7.16
CA GLU A 73 16.08 -31.27 7.54
C GLU A 73 16.10 -31.48 9.06
N PRO A 74 16.25 -32.71 9.54
CA PRO A 74 16.29 -33.01 10.97
C PRO A 74 17.52 -32.39 11.64
N GLY A 75 17.29 -31.65 12.73
CA GLY A 75 18.37 -31.06 13.55
C GLY A 75 18.78 -29.64 13.20
N VAL A 76 18.13 -28.99 12.25
CA VAL A 76 18.29 -27.56 11.98
C VAL A 76 17.22 -26.79 12.75
N GLU A 77 17.64 -25.85 13.58
CA GLU A 77 16.76 -24.93 14.28
C GLU A 77 16.35 -23.83 13.29
N TYR A 78 15.14 -23.96 12.72
CA TYR A 78 14.58 -22.97 11.81
C TYR A 78 13.88 -21.88 12.62
N SER A 79 14.44 -20.67 12.66
CA SER A 79 13.64 -19.51 13.03
C SER A 79 12.68 -19.22 11.89
N ILE A 80 11.39 -19.30 12.16
CA ILE A 80 10.35 -19.02 11.15
C ILE A 80 10.33 -17.59 10.70
N TYR A 81 10.85 -16.73 11.52
CA TYR A 81 10.86 -15.30 11.25
C TYR A 81 12.28 -14.79 11.41
N PRO A 82 12.76 -13.93 10.52
CA PRO A 82 13.97 -13.15 10.81
C PRO A 82 13.78 -12.50 12.19
N ALA A 83 14.85 -12.32 12.92
CA ALA A 83 14.79 -11.64 14.21
C ALA A 83 13.98 -10.34 14.05
N VAL A 84 13.00 -10.14 14.94
CA VAL A 84 12.24 -8.89 14.94
C VAL A 84 13.22 -7.75 15.14
N ARG A 85 13.35 -6.85 14.18
CA ARG A 85 14.16 -5.64 14.36
C ARG A 85 13.51 -4.84 15.49
N THR A 86 14.28 -4.49 16.49
CA THR A 86 13.85 -3.48 17.44
C THR A 86 13.87 -2.14 16.74
N ARG A 87 12.75 -1.42 16.75
CA ARG A 87 12.65 -0.06 16.24
C ARG A 87 13.72 0.82 16.89
N GLU A 88 14.64 1.34 16.09
CA GLU A 88 15.61 2.32 16.58
C GLU A 88 14.94 3.69 16.80
N SER A 89 14.08 4.09 15.85
CA SER A 89 13.28 5.31 15.89
C SER A 89 12.20 5.28 14.82
N PHE A 90 11.09 5.99 15.04
CA PHE A 90 10.07 6.21 14.02
C PHE A 90 10.64 7.03 12.85
N GLY A 91 10.43 6.57 11.63
CA GLY A 91 10.81 7.26 10.40
C GLY A 91 9.61 8.00 9.78
N LEU A 92 9.73 9.32 9.59
CA LEU A 92 8.82 10.08 8.73
C LEU A 92 9.50 10.33 7.40
N GLY A 93 8.78 10.14 6.30
CA GLY A 93 9.27 10.44 4.95
C GLY A 93 8.21 11.00 4.04
N GLY A 94 8.60 11.27 2.80
CA GLY A 94 7.68 11.69 1.75
C GLY A 94 8.06 11.11 0.39
N GLN A 95 7.06 10.74 -0.40
CA GLN A 95 7.26 10.34 -1.79
C GLN A 95 7.34 11.57 -2.68
N VAL A 96 8.39 11.63 -3.49
CA VAL A 96 8.69 12.82 -4.32
C VAL A 96 8.76 12.47 -5.80
N SER A 97 8.45 13.46 -6.64
CA SER A 97 8.78 13.44 -8.07
C SER A 97 10.07 14.17 -8.39
N THR A 98 10.47 15.12 -7.54
CA THR A 98 11.66 15.96 -7.73
C THR A 98 12.47 16.14 -6.45
N PHE A 99 13.66 16.76 -6.56
CA PHE A 99 14.47 17.17 -5.40
C PHE A 99 14.26 18.64 -5.02
N GLN A 100 13.23 19.29 -5.54
CA GLN A 100 13.04 20.73 -5.39
C GLN A 100 12.78 21.17 -3.94
N TYR A 101 12.12 20.32 -3.14
CA TYR A 101 11.59 20.70 -1.84
C TYR A 101 12.27 20.02 -0.64
N ILE A 102 13.52 19.61 -0.81
CA ILE A 102 14.33 18.94 0.23
C ILE A 102 14.33 19.71 1.57
N ASP A 103 14.49 21.04 1.52
CA ASP A 103 14.53 21.85 2.74
C ASP A 103 13.18 21.88 3.46
N LYS A 104 12.06 21.88 2.72
CA LYS A 104 10.72 21.80 3.32
C LYS A 104 10.46 20.44 3.94
N MET A 105 10.93 19.36 3.31
CA MET A 105 10.85 18.01 3.87
C MET A 105 11.62 17.92 5.19
N LYS A 106 12.85 18.44 5.22
CA LYS A 106 13.67 18.50 6.45
C LYS A 106 13.00 19.34 7.54
N PHE A 107 12.44 20.49 7.17
CA PHE A 107 11.68 21.33 8.10
C PHE A 107 10.48 20.59 8.69
N ALA A 108 9.74 19.81 7.87
CA ALA A 108 8.64 18.99 8.31
C ALA A 108 9.05 17.81 9.22
N GLY A 109 10.35 17.61 9.46
CA GLY A 109 10.88 16.52 10.27
C GLY A 109 11.06 15.20 9.51
N MET A 110 11.01 15.24 8.17
CA MET A 110 11.23 14.05 7.35
C MET A 110 12.70 13.66 7.31
N THR A 111 12.98 12.40 7.61
CA THR A 111 14.31 11.78 7.54
C THR A 111 14.41 10.75 6.44
N TRP A 112 13.29 10.40 5.80
CA TRP A 112 13.19 9.48 4.70
C TRP A 112 12.66 10.17 3.43
N ILE A 113 13.09 9.63 2.29
CA ILE A 113 12.54 9.98 0.97
C ILE A 113 12.17 8.70 0.23
N LYS A 114 11.00 8.69 -0.41
CA LYS A 114 10.56 7.56 -1.26
C LYS A 114 10.55 7.98 -2.71
N PHE A 115 11.09 7.10 -3.56
CA PHE A 115 10.85 7.12 -5.00
C PHE A 115 10.14 5.83 -5.39
N GLN A 116 9.18 5.92 -6.29
CA GLN A 116 8.68 4.75 -6.99
C GLN A 116 9.35 4.68 -8.35
N VAL A 117 9.94 3.54 -8.66
CA VAL A 117 10.70 3.29 -9.88
C VAL A 117 10.25 1.98 -10.52
N HIS A 118 10.44 1.86 -11.82
CA HIS A 118 10.19 0.60 -12.52
C HIS A 118 11.44 -0.28 -12.51
N GLU A 119 11.25 -1.59 -12.55
CA GLU A 119 12.33 -2.54 -12.77
C GLU A 119 13.05 -2.18 -14.06
N GLY A 120 14.38 -2.05 -13.98
CA GLY A 120 15.24 -1.61 -15.09
C GLY A 120 15.36 -0.09 -15.27
N ASP A 121 14.79 0.75 -14.37
CA ASP A 121 15.01 2.21 -14.39
C ASP A 121 16.50 2.51 -14.15
N VAL A 122 17.17 3.00 -15.20
CA VAL A 122 18.61 3.31 -15.17
C VAL A 122 18.96 4.48 -14.26
N ASP A 123 17.99 5.34 -13.93
CA ASP A 123 18.17 6.53 -13.08
C ASP A 123 17.94 6.21 -11.58
N ALA A 124 17.52 5.00 -11.24
CA ALA A 124 17.19 4.63 -9.86
C ALA A 124 18.38 4.81 -8.91
N ILE A 125 19.57 4.40 -9.31
CA ILE A 125 20.80 4.52 -8.52
C ILE A 125 21.21 5.99 -8.37
N ASP A 126 21.08 6.81 -9.41
CA ASP A 126 21.36 8.27 -9.31
C ASP A 126 20.40 8.95 -8.34
N LYS A 127 19.08 8.64 -8.41
CA LYS A 127 18.09 9.13 -7.45
C LYS A 127 18.45 8.72 -6.02
N LEU A 128 18.82 7.45 -5.80
CA LEU A 128 19.27 6.93 -4.51
C LEU A 128 20.47 7.73 -3.97
N GLN A 129 21.53 7.86 -4.77
CA GLN A 129 22.77 8.52 -4.33
C GLN A 129 22.56 10.02 -4.03
N ARG A 130 21.77 10.70 -4.85
CA ARG A 130 21.42 12.13 -4.64
C ARG A 130 20.60 12.33 -3.35
N ALA A 131 19.66 11.44 -3.07
CA ALA A 131 18.88 11.51 -1.85
C ALA A 131 19.75 11.26 -0.59
N LYS A 132 20.63 10.26 -0.65
CA LYS A 132 21.60 10.00 0.44
C LYS A 132 22.57 11.17 0.64
N ALA A 133 23.09 11.76 -0.44
CA ALA A 133 23.93 12.95 -0.38
C ALA A 133 23.18 14.17 0.22
N SER A 134 21.85 14.18 0.10
CA SER A 134 20.99 15.20 0.75
C SER A 134 20.69 14.88 2.22
N GLY A 135 21.21 13.77 2.78
CA GLY A 135 21.07 13.38 4.19
C GLY A 135 19.79 12.62 4.53
N PHE A 136 19.12 12.03 3.54
CA PHE A 136 17.96 11.17 3.76
C PHE A 136 18.32 9.69 3.79
N ARG A 137 17.57 8.92 4.55
CA ARG A 137 17.38 7.49 4.29
C ARG A 137 16.45 7.31 3.09
N VAL A 138 16.65 6.27 2.29
CA VAL A 138 15.98 6.13 1.01
C VAL A 138 15.19 4.82 0.94
N LEU A 139 13.90 4.95 0.66
CA LEU A 139 13.01 3.88 0.27
C LEU A 139 12.81 3.92 -1.25
N LEU A 140 13.09 2.82 -1.93
CA LEU A 140 12.69 2.62 -3.32
C LEU A 140 11.52 1.63 -3.38
N GLY A 141 10.35 2.10 -3.81
CA GLY A 141 9.25 1.24 -4.21
C GLY A 141 9.50 0.78 -5.64
N ILE A 142 9.78 -0.49 -5.83
CA ILE A 142 10.14 -1.01 -7.14
C ILE A 142 8.96 -1.79 -7.72
N VAL A 143 8.39 -1.29 -8.82
CA VAL A 143 7.32 -1.95 -9.56
C VAL A 143 7.88 -2.63 -10.80
N GLY A 144 7.36 -3.79 -11.12
CA GLY A 144 7.72 -4.52 -12.33
C GLY A 144 6.73 -4.30 -13.48
N ASP A 145 6.85 -5.14 -14.50
CA ASP A 145 5.89 -5.21 -15.59
C ASP A 145 4.66 -6.04 -15.16
N PRO A 146 3.48 -5.44 -15.00
CA PRO A 146 2.27 -6.16 -14.57
C PRO A 146 1.95 -7.35 -15.48
N ALA A 147 2.18 -7.24 -16.78
CA ALA A 147 1.90 -8.34 -17.72
C ALA A 147 2.78 -9.57 -17.48
N ARG A 148 3.89 -9.41 -16.77
CA ARG A 148 4.86 -10.47 -16.46
C ARG A 148 4.89 -10.87 -14.98
N ALA A 149 4.03 -10.30 -14.15
CA ALA A 149 4.02 -10.52 -12.71
C ALA A 149 3.86 -12.00 -12.30
N THR A 150 3.35 -12.85 -13.18
CA THR A 150 3.17 -14.30 -12.96
C THR A 150 4.26 -15.17 -13.62
N ASP A 151 5.23 -14.55 -14.30
CA ASP A 151 6.32 -15.24 -15.02
C ASP A 151 7.49 -15.49 -14.07
N SER A 152 7.82 -16.76 -13.82
CA SER A 152 8.90 -17.16 -12.92
C SER A 152 10.31 -16.73 -13.40
N GLU A 153 10.55 -16.66 -14.70
CA GLU A 153 11.83 -16.17 -15.24
C GLU A 153 11.93 -14.65 -15.08
N TYR A 154 10.78 -13.97 -15.14
CA TYR A 154 10.71 -12.54 -14.84
C TYR A 154 11.02 -12.26 -13.36
N HIS A 155 10.55 -13.10 -12.44
CA HIS A 155 10.87 -12.97 -11.02
C HIS A 155 12.39 -13.02 -10.78
N ASP A 156 13.15 -13.87 -11.49
CA ASP A 156 14.60 -13.94 -11.35
C ASP A 156 15.28 -12.64 -11.83
N ARG A 157 14.81 -12.07 -12.94
CA ARG A 157 15.31 -10.79 -13.45
C ARG A 157 14.99 -9.63 -12.50
N TYR A 158 13.76 -9.58 -11.99
CA TYR A 158 13.34 -8.60 -10.99
C TYR A 158 14.18 -8.70 -9.72
N ALA A 159 14.41 -9.92 -9.21
CA ALA A 159 15.24 -10.17 -8.03
C ALA A 159 16.68 -9.71 -8.24
N ALA A 160 17.25 -9.91 -9.43
CA ALA A 160 18.58 -9.42 -9.76
C ALA A 160 18.65 -7.87 -9.73
N TYR A 161 17.64 -7.20 -10.27
CA TYR A 161 17.57 -5.73 -10.25
C TYR A 161 17.46 -5.16 -8.84
N VAL A 162 16.57 -5.71 -7.99
CA VAL A 162 16.45 -5.22 -6.61
C VAL A 162 17.71 -5.51 -5.78
N ALA A 163 18.45 -6.58 -6.09
CA ALA A 163 19.74 -6.86 -5.47
C ALA A 163 20.80 -5.81 -5.86
N GLU A 164 20.84 -5.36 -7.12
CA GLU A 164 21.71 -4.27 -7.58
C GLU A 164 21.41 -2.96 -6.83
N ILE A 165 20.13 -2.63 -6.68
CA ILE A 165 19.69 -1.47 -5.91
C ILE A 165 20.10 -1.58 -4.44
N ALA A 166 19.95 -2.75 -3.83
CA ALA A 166 20.38 -3.00 -2.44
C ALA A 166 21.91 -2.86 -2.29
N ALA A 167 22.69 -3.44 -3.21
CA ALA A 167 24.15 -3.31 -3.25
C ALA A 167 24.60 -1.85 -3.39
N SER A 168 23.81 -1.02 -4.05
CA SER A 168 24.04 0.42 -4.20
C SER A 168 23.73 1.23 -2.94
N GLY A 169 23.24 0.59 -1.86
CA GLY A 169 23.06 1.18 -0.53
C GLY A 169 21.68 1.73 -0.25
N ALA A 170 20.62 1.19 -0.85
CA ALA A 170 19.25 1.50 -0.48
C ALA A 170 19.00 1.11 0.98
N ASP A 171 18.36 2.00 1.75
CA ASP A 171 18.03 1.73 3.17
C ASP A 171 16.79 0.84 3.28
N ALA A 172 15.84 0.96 2.35
CA ALA A 172 14.69 0.08 2.23
C ALA A 172 14.27 -0.11 0.77
N ILE A 173 13.69 -1.27 0.48
CA ILE A 173 13.09 -1.57 -0.82
C ILE A 173 11.71 -2.17 -0.58
N GLU A 174 10.67 -1.55 -1.15
CA GLU A 174 9.33 -2.10 -1.23
C GLU A 174 9.20 -2.93 -2.50
N ILE A 175 8.83 -4.21 -2.33
CA ILE A 175 8.76 -5.18 -3.43
C ILE A 175 7.36 -5.16 -4.02
N TRP A 176 7.23 -4.50 -5.18
CA TRP A 176 5.97 -4.29 -5.88
C TRP A 176 5.06 -3.24 -5.22
N ASN A 177 3.91 -2.97 -5.87
CA ASN A 177 2.87 -2.07 -5.40
C ASN A 177 1.50 -2.72 -5.65
N GLU A 178 0.59 -2.66 -4.71
CA GLU A 178 -0.83 -3.03 -4.78
C GLU A 178 -1.14 -4.31 -5.59
N PRO A 179 -0.48 -5.45 -5.31
CA PRO A 179 -0.63 -6.67 -6.10
C PRO A 179 -2.01 -7.33 -5.96
N ASN A 180 -2.90 -6.74 -5.18
CA ASN A 180 -4.29 -7.15 -5.06
C ASN A 180 -5.22 -6.56 -6.14
N LEU A 181 -4.67 -5.72 -7.07
CA LEU A 181 -5.41 -5.10 -8.17
C LEU A 181 -4.92 -5.59 -9.54
N ASP A 182 -5.84 -5.65 -10.53
CA ASP A 182 -5.51 -5.97 -11.92
C ASP A 182 -4.82 -4.83 -12.68
N ARG A 183 -4.67 -3.66 -12.06
CA ARG A 183 -3.82 -2.58 -12.55
C ARG A 183 -2.34 -2.95 -12.44
N ASP A 184 -1.96 -3.55 -11.31
CA ASP A 184 -0.58 -3.88 -10.96
C ASP A 184 -0.30 -5.38 -11.08
N TRP A 185 -1.30 -6.17 -11.51
CA TRP A 185 -1.23 -7.62 -11.71
C TRP A 185 -2.10 -8.06 -12.89
N PRO A 186 -1.82 -9.17 -13.60
CA PRO A 186 -2.66 -9.57 -14.73
C PRO A 186 -4.10 -9.88 -14.28
N THR A 187 -5.09 -9.36 -15.02
CA THR A 187 -6.52 -9.60 -14.74
C THR A 187 -6.82 -11.09 -14.64
N GLY A 188 -7.57 -11.50 -13.63
CA GLY A 188 -7.90 -12.89 -13.36
C GLY A 188 -6.78 -13.73 -12.75
N GLN A 189 -5.59 -13.17 -12.57
CA GLN A 189 -4.41 -13.88 -12.04
C GLN A 189 -3.88 -13.27 -10.74
N VAL A 190 -4.62 -12.35 -10.12
CA VAL A 190 -4.26 -11.81 -8.79
C VAL A 190 -4.09 -12.96 -7.80
N SER A 191 -2.88 -13.12 -7.25
CA SER A 191 -2.53 -14.27 -6.42
C SER A 191 -1.49 -13.95 -5.36
N PRO A 192 -1.86 -14.02 -4.06
CA PRO A 192 -0.89 -13.91 -2.97
C PRO A 192 0.24 -14.92 -3.05
N GLN A 193 -0.03 -16.14 -3.52
CA GLN A 193 0.95 -17.22 -3.61
C GLN A 193 2.03 -16.92 -4.66
N ILE A 194 1.63 -16.38 -5.82
CA ILE A 194 2.58 -15.98 -6.86
C ILE A 194 3.39 -14.76 -6.39
N TYR A 195 2.74 -13.81 -5.73
CA TYR A 195 3.44 -12.68 -5.14
C TYR A 195 4.48 -13.12 -4.09
N ILE A 196 4.16 -14.12 -3.25
CA ILE A 196 5.12 -14.67 -2.28
C ILE A 196 6.35 -15.27 -3.00
N GLN A 197 6.20 -15.87 -4.17
CA GLN A 197 7.34 -16.38 -4.95
C GLN A 197 8.24 -15.24 -5.44
N LEU A 198 7.66 -14.16 -5.96
CA LEU A 198 8.41 -12.96 -6.33
C LEU A 198 9.13 -12.35 -5.12
N LEU A 199 8.41 -12.18 -4.00
CA LEU A 199 8.93 -11.60 -2.77
C LEU A 199 10.08 -12.44 -2.20
N SER A 200 9.94 -13.78 -2.17
CA SER A 200 10.99 -14.67 -1.62
C SER A 200 12.29 -14.58 -2.41
N LYS A 201 12.22 -14.63 -3.76
CA LYS A 201 13.39 -14.47 -4.61
C LYS A 201 14.06 -13.11 -4.42
N SER A 202 13.25 -12.06 -4.33
CA SER A 202 13.72 -10.69 -4.09
C SER A 202 14.38 -10.54 -2.72
N TYR A 203 13.75 -11.10 -1.68
CA TYR A 203 14.29 -11.08 -0.31
C TYR A 203 15.67 -11.75 -0.25
N ASP A 204 15.79 -12.97 -0.75
CA ASP A 204 17.04 -13.73 -0.74
C ASP A 204 18.15 -12.98 -1.51
N ALA A 205 17.82 -12.43 -2.68
CA ALA A 205 18.76 -11.67 -3.49
C ALA A 205 19.21 -10.35 -2.82
N ILE A 206 18.27 -9.61 -2.22
CA ILE A 206 18.58 -8.38 -1.45
C ILE A 206 19.46 -8.70 -0.27
N LYS A 207 19.12 -9.72 0.56
CA LYS A 207 19.87 -10.06 1.74
C LYS A 207 21.27 -10.61 1.43
N ALA A 208 21.44 -11.26 0.28
CA ALA A 208 22.77 -11.67 -0.19
C ALA A 208 23.62 -10.47 -0.65
N ALA A 209 23.00 -9.44 -1.25
CA ALA A 209 23.69 -8.26 -1.75
C ALA A 209 23.98 -7.23 -0.66
N ASN A 210 23.02 -6.98 0.23
CA ASN A 210 23.13 -6.06 1.37
C ASN A 210 22.15 -6.48 2.47
N PRO A 211 22.62 -7.17 3.53
CA PRO A 211 21.74 -7.65 4.60
C PRO A 211 21.07 -6.52 5.41
N GLU A 212 21.62 -5.30 5.39
CA GLU A 212 21.09 -4.15 6.11
C GLU A 212 19.87 -3.49 5.40
N THR A 213 19.69 -3.73 4.10
CA THR A 213 18.54 -3.19 3.38
C THR A 213 17.24 -3.81 3.90
N ILE A 214 16.32 -2.96 4.35
CA ILE A 214 15.00 -3.37 4.83
C ILE A 214 14.16 -3.81 3.62
N VAL A 215 13.65 -5.04 3.66
CA VAL A 215 12.70 -5.54 2.66
C VAL A 215 11.28 -5.30 3.16
N ILE A 216 10.54 -4.47 2.44
CA ILE A 216 9.13 -4.17 2.73
C ILE A 216 8.26 -4.95 1.76
N SER A 217 7.26 -5.69 2.27
CA SER A 217 6.26 -6.32 1.39
C SER A 217 5.43 -5.26 0.70
N ALA A 218 4.91 -5.54 -0.49
CA ALA A 218 3.99 -4.63 -1.15
C ALA A 218 2.83 -4.26 -0.23
N ALA A 219 2.54 -2.98 -0.15
CA ALA A 219 1.31 -2.49 0.43
C ALA A 219 0.12 -2.80 -0.50
N LEU A 220 -1.05 -3.03 0.09
CA LEU A 220 -2.26 -3.35 -0.65
C LEU A 220 -3.09 -2.09 -0.88
N ALA A 221 -3.76 -2.05 -2.03
CA ALA A 221 -4.80 -1.06 -2.25
C ALA A 221 -5.96 -1.30 -1.29
N SER A 222 -6.49 -0.23 -0.71
CA SER A 222 -7.72 -0.26 0.08
C SER A 222 -8.92 -0.53 -0.83
N THR A 223 -9.28 -1.81 -0.97
CA THR A 223 -10.43 -2.26 -1.78
C THR A 223 -11.66 -2.54 -0.94
N SER A 224 -11.59 -2.26 0.35
CA SER A 224 -12.63 -2.56 1.34
C SER A 224 -13.81 -1.60 1.23
N LEU A 225 -14.57 -1.68 0.14
CA LEU A 225 -15.95 -1.20 0.15
C LEU A 225 -16.74 -2.10 1.10
N ALA A 226 -17.62 -1.52 1.90
CA ALA A 226 -18.39 -2.19 2.96
C ALA A 226 -19.17 -3.46 2.53
N LYS A 227 -19.07 -3.89 1.28
CA LYS A 227 -19.69 -5.09 0.70
C LYS A 227 -18.92 -5.62 -0.51
N SER A 228 -17.64 -5.23 -0.70
CA SER A 228 -16.90 -5.70 -1.85
C SER A 228 -16.59 -7.19 -1.73
N VAL A 229 -16.86 -7.91 -2.80
CA VAL A 229 -16.55 -9.33 -2.92
C VAL A 229 -15.41 -9.42 -3.93
N ARG A 230 -14.44 -10.27 -3.65
CA ARG A 230 -13.35 -10.62 -4.58
C ARG A 230 -13.87 -10.84 -6.00
N SER A 231 -13.17 -10.27 -6.99
CA SER A 231 -13.49 -10.41 -8.40
C SER A 231 -12.26 -10.83 -9.21
N GLU A 232 -12.42 -10.99 -10.53
CA GLU A 232 -11.27 -11.21 -11.42
C GLU A 232 -10.30 -10.03 -11.46
N LYS A 233 -10.77 -8.82 -11.12
CA LYS A 233 -9.98 -7.59 -11.16
C LYS A 233 -9.28 -7.28 -9.86
N TYR A 234 -9.77 -7.77 -8.74
CA TYR A 234 -9.18 -7.50 -7.44
C TYR A 234 -9.52 -8.55 -6.39
N TRP A 235 -8.64 -8.68 -5.41
CA TRP A 235 -8.95 -9.27 -4.13
C TRP A 235 -9.18 -8.18 -3.10
N THR A 236 -10.06 -8.44 -2.13
CA THR A 236 -10.18 -7.53 -0.98
C THR A 236 -8.87 -7.51 -0.22
N GLU A 237 -8.58 -6.38 0.42
CA GLU A 237 -7.37 -6.24 1.23
C GLU A 237 -7.31 -7.32 2.32
N THR A 238 -8.45 -7.61 2.96
CA THR A 238 -8.56 -8.65 3.99
C THR A 238 -8.30 -10.06 3.46
N ASP A 239 -8.87 -10.43 2.32
CA ASP A 239 -8.68 -11.77 1.75
C ASP A 239 -7.23 -11.97 1.29
N TYR A 240 -6.67 -10.92 0.63
CA TYR A 240 -5.31 -10.98 0.13
C TYR A 240 -4.28 -11.08 1.26
N SER A 241 -4.37 -10.20 2.25
CA SER A 241 -3.43 -10.17 3.37
C SER A 241 -3.51 -11.42 4.24
N SER A 242 -4.72 -11.95 4.48
CA SER A 242 -4.90 -13.23 5.19
C SER A 242 -4.25 -14.38 4.43
N ALA A 243 -4.46 -14.46 3.11
CA ALA A 243 -3.84 -15.50 2.27
C ALA A 243 -2.31 -15.32 2.15
N PHE A 244 -1.81 -14.08 2.14
CA PHE A 244 -0.38 -13.77 2.17
C PHE A 244 0.28 -14.28 3.47
N VAL A 245 -0.33 -14.00 4.62
CA VAL A 245 0.19 -14.47 5.91
C VAL A 245 0.11 -15.99 6.01
N ALA A 246 -1.04 -16.58 5.67
CA ALA A 246 -1.23 -18.05 5.68
C ALA A 246 -0.26 -18.76 4.72
N GLY A 247 0.10 -18.14 3.60
CA GLY A 247 1.10 -18.65 2.65
C GLY A 247 2.55 -18.48 3.10
N GLY A 248 2.79 -17.91 4.28
CA GLY A 248 4.13 -17.73 4.84
C GLY A 248 4.89 -16.50 4.31
N GLY A 249 4.19 -15.52 3.71
CA GLY A 249 4.78 -14.32 3.13
C GLY A 249 5.60 -13.48 4.12
N LEU A 250 5.23 -13.52 5.42
CA LEU A 250 5.96 -12.81 6.48
C LEU A 250 7.43 -13.28 6.64
N ARG A 251 7.80 -14.44 6.12
CA ARG A 251 9.20 -14.91 6.15
C ARG A 251 10.13 -14.05 5.31
N TYR A 252 9.58 -13.41 4.29
CA TYR A 252 10.31 -12.69 3.26
C TYR A 252 10.09 -11.18 3.32
N ALA A 253 9.71 -10.68 4.51
CA ALA A 253 9.56 -9.25 4.76
C ALA A 253 10.12 -8.89 6.12
N ASP A 254 10.99 -7.88 6.18
CA ASP A 254 11.44 -7.28 7.45
C ASP A 254 10.37 -6.36 8.02
N CYS A 255 9.57 -5.74 7.15
CA CYS A 255 8.47 -4.83 7.48
C CYS A 255 7.27 -5.11 6.56
N VAL A 256 6.05 -5.06 7.10
CA VAL A 256 4.82 -5.22 6.31
C VAL A 256 4.39 -3.88 5.77
N GLY A 257 4.30 -3.78 4.43
CA GLY A 257 3.81 -2.59 3.75
C GLY A 257 2.30 -2.40 3.94
N ALA A 258 1.88 -1.15 4.15
CA ALA A 258 0.48 -0.77 4.24
C ALA A 258 0.25 0.60 3.59
N HIS A 259 -0.96 0.82 3.04
CA HIS A 259 -1.43 2.10 2.54
C HIS A 259 -2.56 2.65 3.41
N TYR A 260 -2.59 3.98 3.53
CA TYR A 260 -3.67 4.72 4.17
C TYR A 260 -3.84 6.06 3.44
N ASN A 261 -4.61 6.05 2.36
CA ASN A 261 -4.75 7.22 1.47
C ASN A 261 -6.20 7.50 1.07
N VAL A 262 -7.14 7.20 1.97
CA VAL A 262 -8.58 7.44 1.82
C VAL A 262 -9.13 8.16 3.04
N GLY A 263 -10.24 8.89 2.85
CA GLY A 263 -11.02 9.42 3.96
C GLY A 263 -11.42 10.88 3.79
N THR A 264 -12.51 11.23 4.47
CA THR A 264 -13.12 12.56 4.54
C THR A 264 -13.34 13.00 5.98
N ALA A 265 -12.56 12.40 6.91
CA ALA A 265 -12.62 12.68 8.34
C ALA A 265 -11.23 12.53 8.96
N PRO A 266 -10.98 13.05 10.17
CA PRO A 266 -9.76 12.80 10.91
C PRO A 266 -9.45 11.31 11.06
N PRO A 267 -8.18 10.90 11.13
CA PRO A 267 -7.78 9.49 11.11
C PRO A 267 -8.30 8.66 12.29
N ASP A 268 -8.65 9.29 13.42
CA ASP A 268 -9.23 8.65 14.61
C ASP A 268 -10.74 8.80 14.72
N ALA A 269 -11.38 9.48 13.75
CA ALA A 269 -12.82 9.67 13.73
C ALA A 269 -13.50 8.69 12.78
N SER A 270 -14.73 8.29 13.13
CA SER A 270 -15.60 7.57 12.21
C SER A 270 -16.07 8.52 11.12
N ASP A 271 -15.78 8.21 9.88
CA ASP A 271 -16.28 8.96 8.73
C ASP A 271 -17.73 8.54 8.42
N PRO A 272 -18.73 9.43 8.67
CA PRO A 272 -20.13 9.11 8.43
C PRO A 272 -20.46 8.99 6.94
N ASN A 273 -19.58 9.50 6.07
CA ASN A 273 -19.74 9.46 4.62
C ASN A 273 -18.87 8.36 3.98
N ALA A 274 -18.16 7.57 4.80
CA ALA A 274 -17.30 6.52 4.28
C ALA A 274 -18.10 5.52 3.46
N ILE A 275 -17.68 5.36 2.22
CA ILE A 275 -18.15 4.29 1.34
C ILE A 275 -17.32 3.02 1.52
N TRP A 276 -16.26 3.09 2.33
CA TRP A 276 -15.34 2.02 2.67
C TRP A 276 -15.66 1.39 4.02
N ASP A 277 -15.10 0.22 4.26
CA ASP A 277 -15.15 -0.38 5.57
C ASP A 277 -14.49 0.55 6.62
N ALA A 278 -15.21 0.78 7.72
CA ALA A 278 -14.76 1.69 8.79
C ALA A 278 -13.39 1.29 9.38
N SER A 279 -12.98 0.02 9.26
CA SER A 279 -11.68 -0.44 9.75
C SER A 279 -10.51 0.12 8.93
N PHE A 280 -10.72 0.42 7.64
CA PHE A 280 -9.68 0.90 6.74
C PHE A 280 -9.64 2.43 6.56
N VAL A 281 -10.66 3.13 7.03
CA VAL A 281 -10.68 4.61 7.07
C VAL A 281 -10.46 5.18 8.47
N HIS A 282 -10.34 4.32 9.47
CA HIS A 282 -10.03 4.68 10.84
C HIS A 282 -8.63 4.14 11.18
N PHE A 283 -7.64 5.02 11.19
CA PHE A 283 -6.23 4.64 11.27
C PHE A 283 -5.87 3.75 12.46
N PRO A 284 -6.34 3.99 13.70
CA PRO A 284 -6.10 3.09 14.83
C PRO A 284 -6.64 1.67 14.60
N ARG A 285 -7.81 1.52 13.95
CA ARG A 285 -8.36 0.19 13.64
C ARG A 285 -7.55 -0.53 12.56
N LEU A 286 -7.04 0.21 11.58
CA LEU A 286 -6.14 -0.33 10.57
C LEU A 286 -4.85 -0.84 11.21
N LEU A 287 -4.27 -0.09 12.16
CA LEU A 287 -3.13 -0.53 12.96
C LEU A 287 -3.46 -1.83 13.72
N ASP A 288 -4.59 -1.86 14.43
CA ASP A 288 -5.00 -3.07 15.17
C ASP A 288 -5.23 -4.26 14.25
N TYR A 289 -5.80 -4.03 13.07
CA TYR A 289 -5.96 -5.07 12.04
C TYR A 289 -4.61 -5.68 11.64
N TYR A 290 -3.63 -4.86 11.24
CA TYR A 290 -2.33 -5.37 10.82
C TYR A 290 -1.53 -5.99 11.97
N LYS A 291 -1.64 -5.46 13.19
CA LYS A 291 -1.04 -6.07 14.39
C LYS A 291 -1.61 -7.46 14.65
N ALA A 292 -2.94 -7.60 14.61
CA ALA A 292 -3.59 -8.89 14.76
C ALA A 292 -3.22 -9.87 13.63
N LEU A 293 -3.24 -9.40 12.38
CA LEU A 293 -2.90 -10.20 11.20
C LEU A 293 -1.47 -10.77 11.27
N THR A 294 -0.52 -9.97 11.73
CA THR A 294 0.89 -10.36 11.82
C THR A 294 1.26 -10.97 13.18
N ASN A 295 0.31 -11.07 14.09
CA ASN A 295 0.54 -11.41 15.50
C ASN A 295 1.66 -10.55 16.11
N SER A 296 1.75 -9.29 15.72
CA SER A 296 2.80 -8.33 16.10
C SER A 296 4.25 -8.85 15.91
N THR A 297 4.47 -9.79 15.00
CA THR A 297 5.80 -10.37 14.73
C THR A 297 6.62 -9.59 13.71
N ARG A 298 6.01 -8.57 13.08
CA ARG A 298 6.64 -7.71 12.09
C ARG A 298 6.29 -6.25 12.36
N PRO A 299 7.24 -5.33 12.19
CA PRO A 299 6.93 -3.91 12.14
C PRO A 299 6.02 -3.58 10.94
N LEU A 300 5.36 -2.44 11.02
CA LEU A 300 4.50 -1.89 9.97
C LEU A 300 5.19 -0.70 9.31
N CYS A 301 5.21 -0.69 7.99
CA CYS A 301 5.72 0.38 7.17
C CYS A 301 4.58 0.94 6.32
N PHE A 302 4.07 2.11 6.69
CA PHE A 302 3.09 2.81 5.87
C PHE A 302 3.81 3.49 4.72
N THR A 303 3.84 2.83 3.57
CA THR A 303 4.57 3.29 2.39
C THR A 303 3.83 4.37 1.61
N GLU A 304 2.52 4.55 1.88
CA GLU A 304 1.73 5.68 1.42
C GLU A 304 0.67 6.06 2.45
N VAL A 305 0.74 7.31 2.92
CA VAL A 305 -0.28 7.93 3.77
C VAL A 305 -0.65 9.28 3.19
N GLY A 306 -1.92 9.48 2.85
CA GLY A 306 -2.34 10.72 2.20
C GLY A 306 -3.82 11.01 2.34
N TYR A 307 -4.15 12.28 2.26
CA TYR A 307 -5.52 12.78 2.14
C TYR A 307 -5.65 13.62 0.88
N LEU A 308 -6.68 13.34 0.11
CA LEU A 308 -6.96 14.05 -1.14
C LEU A 308 -7.76 15.34 -0.86
N THR A 309 -7.35 16.44 -1.49
CA THR A 309 -8.14 17.67 -1.55
C THR A 309 -7.97 18.35 -2.92
N ALA A 310 -9.05 18.86 -3.47
CA ALA A 310 -9.02 19.66 -4.71
C ALA A 310 -8.92 21.17 -4.45
N GLU A 311 -8.77 21.61 -3.20
CA GLU A 311 -8.68 23.03 -2.91
C GLU A 311 -7.52 23.68 -3.67
N GLY A 312 -7.82 24.74 -4.42
CA GLY A 312 -6.86 25.44 -5.28
C GLY A 312 -6.51 24.71 -6.59
N LEU A 313 -7.19 23.61 -6.92
CA LEU A 313 -7.03 22.81 -8.14
C LEU A 313 -8.34 22.71 -8.92
N ALA A 314 -8.33 22.04 -10.08
CA ALA A 314 -9.55 21.77 -10.82
C ALA A 314 -10.48 20.83 -10.02
N PRO A 315 -11.81 21.04 -10.07
CA PRO A 315 -12.78 20.20 -9.36
C PRO A 315 -12.67 18.72 -9.72
N LEU A 316 -12.68 17.85 -8.70
CA LEU A 316 -12.55 16.40 -8.90
C LEU A 316 -13.65 15.81 -9.78
N GLU A 317 -14.86 16.33 -9.68
CA GLU A 317 -16.00 15.90 -10.51
C GLU A 317 -15.74 16.04 -12.01
N GLN A 318 -14.85 16.96 -12.41
CA GLN A 318 -14.50 17.21 -13.80
C GLN A 318 -13.29 16.43 -14.26
N VAL A 319 -12.23 16.37 -13.43
CA VAL A 319 -10.92 15.80 -13.83
C VAL A 319 -10.73 14.36 -13.38
N ALA A 320 -11.36 13.97 -12.26
CA ALA A 320 -11.23 12.65 -11.65
C ALA A 320 -12.52 12.24 -10.94
N PRO A 321 -13.63 11.98 -11.66
CA PRO A 321 -14.96 11.76 -11.05
C PRO A 321 -15.00 10.63 -10.01
N ASN A 322 -14.16 9.62 -10.17
CA ASN A 322 -14.05 8.51 -9.21
C ASN A 322 -13.50 8.95 -7.84
N PHE A 323 -12.92 10.15 -7.77
CA PHE A 323 -12.37 10.74 -6.55
C PHE A 323 -13.24 11.90 -6.00
N ALA A 324 -14.43 12.13 -6.58
CA ALA A 324 -15.35 13.20 -6.17
C ALA A 324 -15.75 13.12 -4.67
N TRP A 325 -15.58 11.96 -4.04
CA TRP A 325 -15.78 11.78 -2.61
C TRP A 325 -14.93 12.73 -1.75
N ALA A 326 -13.78 13.19 -2.24
CA ALA A 326 -12.87 14.09 -1.53
C ALA A 326 -13.09 15.58 -1.85
N SER A 327 -14.12 15.94 -2.63
CA SER A 327 -14.34 17.34 -3.06
C SER A 327 -14.56 18.32 -1.91
N GLY A 328 -15.01 17.83 -0.75
CA GLY A 328 -15.23 18.64 0.44
C GLY A 328 -13.98 18.84 1.31
N ASN A 329 -12.91 18.08 1.08
CA ASN A 329 -11.71 18.17 1.90
C ASN A 329 -10.94 19.47 1.59
N THR A 330 -10.40 20.13 2.63
CA THR A 330 -9.59 21.34 2.52
C THR A 330 -8.09 21.06 2.68
N LEU A 331 -7.26 22.00 2.27
CA LEU A 331 -5.81 21.94 2.51
C LEU A 331 -5.45 21.92 4.00
N GLN A 332 -6.24 22.61 4.81
CA GLN A 332 -6.02 22.62 6.25
C GLN A 332 -6.37 21.27 6.88
N GLU A 333 -7.49 20.66 6.47
CA GLU A 333 -7.85 19.31 6.91
C GLU A 333 -6.81 18.28 6.48
N GLN A 334 -6.33 18.33 5.24
CA GLN A 334 -5.22 17.49 4.78
C GLN A 334 -4.01 17.63 5.71
N ALA A 335 -3.62 18.86 6.04
CA ALA A 335 -2.47 19.15 6.88
C ALA A 335 -2.65 18.65 8.33
N ASP A 336 -3.82 18.88 8.91
CA ASP A 336 -4.11 18.50 10.29
C ASP A 336 -4.29 16.98 10.43
N TRP A 337 -4.97 16.33 9.49
CA TRP A 337 -5.19 14.89 9.51
C TRP A 337 -3.90 14.10 9.25
N LEU A 338 -3.02 14.57 8.37
CA LEU A 338 -1.69 13.99 8.20
C LEU A 338 -0.85 14.08 9.49
N ALA A 339 -0.85 15.25 10.14
CA ALA A 339 -0.12 15.43 11.40
C ALA A 339 -0.66 14.54 12.51
N GLN A 340 -1.99 14.36 12.57
CA GLN A 340 -2.63 13.45 13.52
C GLN A 340 -2.28 11.99 13.23
N ALA A 341 -2.32 11.55 11.94
CA ALA A 341 -1.90 10.21 11.57
C ALA A 341 -0.45 9.93 11.93
N VAL A 342 0.45 10.90 11.70
CA VAL A 342 1.86 10.83 12.12
C VAL A 342 1.99 10.71 13.64
N THR A 343 1.21 11.46 14.40
CA THR A 343 1.22 11.40 15.88
C THR A 343 0.79 10.02 16.37
N ILE A 344 -0.28 9.46 15.80
CA ILE A 344 -0.77 8.10 16.14
C ILE A 344 0.27 7.04 15.77
N ALA A 345 0.81 7.10 14.54
CA ALA A 345 1.81 6.16 14.07
C ALA A 345 3.10 6.21 14.91
N ARG A 346 3.54 7.41 15.26
CA ARG A 346 4.74 7.61 16.08
C ARG A 346 4.60 7.04 17.48
N ALA A 347 3.41 7.14 18.08
CA ALA A 347 3.12 6.60 19.40
C ALA A 347 3.02 5.06 19.42
N ASP A 348 2.77 4.41 18.28
CA ASP A 348 2.68 2.95 18.19
C ASP A 348 4.06 2.34 17.93
N PRO A 349 4.62 1.53 18.86
CA PRO A 349 5.96 0.95 18.71
C PRO A 349 6.08 -0.05 17.56
N GLN A 350 4.97 -0.51 17.00
CA GLN A 350 4.94 -1.42 15.86
C GLN A 350 5.15 -0.68 14.53
N VAL A 351 4.92 0.64 14.47
CA VAL A 351 5.09 1.42 13.22
C VAL A 351 6.53 1.89 13.12
N GLU A 352 7.27 1.39 12.13
CA GLU A 352 8.65 1.77 11.86
C GLU A 352 8.76 2.99 10.94
N LEU A 353 7.90 3.07 9.92
CA LEU A 353 7.98 4.04 8.85
C LEU A 353 6.60 4.54 8.43
N LEU A 354 6.52 5.85 8.16
CA LEU A 354 5.37 6.47 7.51
C LEU A 354 5.85 7.41 6.40
N ILE A 355 5.39 7.16 5.19
CA ILE A 355 5.67 7.97 4.00
C ILE A 355 4.43 8.77 3.62
N VAL A 356 4.55 10.09 3.62
CA VAL A 356 3.50 10.97 3.09
C VAL A 356 3.40 10.78 1.58
N TRP A 357 2.24 10.39 1.12
CA TRP A 357 1.94 10.30 -0.30
C TRP A 357 1.01 11.44 -0.72
N ASN A 358 1.49 12.46 -1.43
CA ASN A 358 2.88 12.69 -1.85
C ASN A 358 3.35 14.12 -1.49
N VAL A 359 4.61 14.46 -1.84
CA VAL A 359 5.19 15.78 -1.54
C VAL A 359 4.89 16.80 -2.63
N ASP A 360 5.14 16.48 -3.91
CA ASP A 360 5.26 17.48 -4.98
C ASP A 360 4.75 17.04 -6.36
N PHE A 361 3.88 16.05 -6.42
CA PHE A 361 3.33 15.57 -7.70
C PHE A 361 2.39 16.63 -8.29
N GLN A 362 2.40 16.77 -9.63
CA GLN A 362 1.66 17.82 -10.33
C GLN A 362 0.53 17.29 -11.23
N ASN A 363 0.42 15.96 -11.41
CA ASN A 363 -0.63 15.40 -12.25
C ASN A 363 -2.01 15.55 -11.60
N GLN A 364 -2.98 16.08 -12.35
CA GLN A 364 -4.37 16.29 -11.90
C GLN A 364 -5.40 15.58 -12.80
N GLU A 365 -4.97 15.02 -13.93
CA GLU A 365 -5.87 14.40 -14.89
C GLU A 365 -6.15 12.94 -14.51
N LYS A 366 -7.42 12.51 -14.52
CA LYS A 366 -7.92 11.15 -14.23
C LYS A 366 -7.47 10.57 -12.89
N ASP A 367 -6.27 10.94 -12.46
CA ASP A 367 -5.64 10.54 -11.24
C ASP A 367 -5.09 11.78 -10.52
N PRO A 368 -5.75 12.22 -9.43
CA PRO A 368 -5.51 13.53 -8.85
C PRO A 368 -4.30 13.52 -7.90
N HIS A 369 -3.13 13.07 -8.36
CA HIS A 369 -1.90 13.05 -7.56
C HIS A 369 -1.55 14.42 -6.97
N ALA A 370 -1.78 15.50 -7.75
CA ALA A 370 -1.57 16.87 -7.28
C ALA A 370 -2.48 17.24 -6.10
N GLY A 371 -3.64 16.58 -6.00
CA GLY A 371 -4.55 16.76 -4.87
C GLY A 371 -4.06 16.14 -3.56
N TYR A 372 -3.21 15.13 -3.65
CA TYR A 372 -2.53 14.54 -2.48
C TYR A 372 -1.23 15.27 -2.13
N ALA A 373 -0.64 16.04 -3.07
CA ALA A 373 0.61 16.73 -2.85
C ALA A 373 0.48 17.74 -1.71
N ILE A 374 1.37 17.63 -0.71
CA ILE A 374 1.38 18.57 0.44
C ILE A 374 2.01 19.92 0.10
N ILE A 375 2.80 19.99 -0.99
CA ILE A 375 3.39 21.22 -1.49
C ILE A 375 2.70 21.59 -2.79
N ARG A 376 1.98 22.70 -2.76
CA ARG A 376 1.21 23.21 -3.90
C ARG A 376 2.09 24.01 -4.85
N SER A 377 1.60 24.23 -6.07
CA SER A 377 2.19 25.18 -7.01
C SER A 377 2.45 26.52 -6.31
N GLY A 378 3.66 27.06 -6.45
CA GLY A 378 4.09 28.24 -5.70
C GLY A 378 4.76 27.95 -4.34
N GLY A 379 4.82 26.67 -3.93
CA GLY A 379 5.58 26.24 -2.75
C GLY A 379 4.83 26.38 -1.41
N ALA A 380 3.54 26.69 -1.39
CA ALA A 380 2.76 26.66 -0.14
C ALA A 380 2.68 25.23 0.42
N CYS A 381 2.87 25.09 1.73
CA CYS A 381 2.87 23.81 2.42
C CYS A 381 2.28 23.90 3.84
N PRO A 382 0.97 23.98 4.01
CA PRO A 382 0.37 23.96 5.35
C PRO A 382 0.74 22.70 6.13
N ALA A 383 0.83 21.56 5.47
CA ALA A 383 1.21 20.29 6.10
C ALA A 383 2.67 20.29 6.61
N CYS A 384 3.58 21.08 6.03
CA CYS A 384 4.95 21.15 6.53
C CYS A 384 5.00 21.68 7.97
N ASP A 385 4.17 22.67 8.29
CA ASP A 385 4.09 23.28 9.63
C ASP A 385 3.44 22.35 10.64
N THR A 386 2.37 21.64 10.26
CA THR A 386 1.68 20.70 11.15
C THR A 386 2.51 19.45 11.42
N LEU A 387 3.18 18.92 10.40
CA LEU A 387 4.11 17.78 10.51
C LEU A 387 5.34 18.17 11.36
N HIS A 388 5.90 19.38 11.17
CA HIS A 388 6.98 19.88 12.01
C HIS A 388 6.61 19.85 13.50
N ARG A 389 5.41 20.34 13.83
CA ARG A 389 4.91 20.30 15.22
C ARG A 389 4.74 18.87 15.72
N ALA A 390 4.12 17.97 14.93
CA ALA A 390 3.93 16.58 15.29
C ALA A 390 5.25 15.84 15.55
N MET A 391 6.31 16.18 14.80
CA MET A 391 7.62 15.56 14.96
C MET A 391 8.48 16.20 16.06
N SER A 392 8.23 17.48 16.39
CA SER A 392 8.99 18.23 17.41
C SER A 392 8.49 18.01 18.85
N THR A 393 7.27 17.50 19.03
CA THR A 393 6.77 17.17 20.37
C THR A 393 7.60 16.01 20.93
N THR A 394 8.17 16.20 22.13
CA THR A 394 8.78 15.08 22.88
C THR A 394 7.71 14.03 23.12
N GLU A 395 8.05 12.76 22.96
CA GLU A 395 7.16 11.64 23.33
C GLU A 395 6.63 11.84 24.75
N PRO A 396 5.32 11.58 24.98
CA PRO A 396 4.75 11.68 26.32
C PRO A 396 5.36 10.67 27.30
#